data_f096acdc5dac2408171698655d951cc2
#
_entry.id   f096acdc5dac2408171698655d951cc2
#
_cell.length_a   1.000
_cell.length_b   1.000
_cell.length_c   1.000
_cell.angle_alpha   90.00
_cell.angle_beta   90.00
_cell.angle_gamma   90.00
#
_symmetry.space_group_name_H-M   'P 1'
#
loop_
_entity.id
_entity.type
_entity.pdbx_description
1 polymer ?
#
loop_
_entity_poly.entity_id
_entity_poly.type
_entity_poly.pdbx_seq_one_letter_code
_entity_poly.pdbx_strand_id
1 'polypeptide(L)'
;SFFNFNNPSGACPDCNGLGVKLSVDPDLIVTKPHLSLLDGASPWYGNLRKNKPAGNWMRSEALALAGHWDIDLERPWDELPLKFRDAILYGAGDEPIRFAYECRTGRSGEMVRPVQGAIHHINRLFRQTRSGGSRRHYLRFMSERPCPTCQGERLCLQARFVTVGGLRFPAVAGMTVAQAHRWVADLP
;
A
#
# COMPACT_ATOMS: atom_id res chain seq x y z
N SER A 1 -24.88 -21.65 -0.74
CA SER A 1 -25.20 -21.03 0.54
C SER A 1 -24.48 -19.69 0.65
N PHE A 2 -25.20 -18.61 0.96
CA PHE A 2 -24.64 -17.26 1.14
C PHE A 2 -23.69 -17.14 2.34
N PHE A 3 -23.71 -18.08 3.26
CA PHE A 3 -22.84 -18.07 4.45
C PHE A 3 -21.59 -18.93 4.28
N ASN A 4 -21.29 -19.38 3.07
CA ASN A 4 -20.09 -20.15 2.78
C ASN A 4 -19.10 -19.28 2.00
N PHE A 5 -18.04 -18.81 2.66
CA PHE A 5 -17.00 -18.00 2.05
C PHE A 5 -16.09 -18.78 1.06
N ASN A 6 -16.21 -20.12 1.00
CA ASN A 6 -15.56 -20.95 -0.02
C ASN A 6 -16.41 -21.14 -1.28
N ASN A 7 -17.64 -20.61 -1.29
CA ASN A 7 -18.53 -20.65 -2.43
C ASN A 7 -18.64 -19.27 -3.08
N PRO A 8 -18.52 -19.11 -4.39
CA PRO A 8 -18.60 -17.82 -5.07
C PRO A 8 -19.85 -17.00 -4.73
N SER A 9 -20.99 -17.65 -4.46
CA SER A 9 -22.23 -16.95 -4.09
C SER A 9 -22.25 -16.39 -2.67
N GLY A 10 -21.36 -16.88 -1.78
CA GLY A 10 -21.27 -16.43 -0.39
C GLY A 10 -19.98 -15.68 -0.09
N ALA A 11 -18.94 -15.87 -0.90
CA ALA A 11 -17.65 -15.22 -0.74
C ALA A 11 -17.72 -13.72 -1.04
N CYS A 12 -16.91 -12.93 -0.34
CA CYS A 12 -16.65 -11.55 -0.74
C CYS A 12 -16.03 -11.54 -2.15
N PRO A 13 -16.64 -10.86 -3.14
CA PRO A 13 -16.16 -10.89 -4.52
C PRO A 13 -14.80 -10.22 -4.69
N ASP A 14 -14.44 -9.32 -3.78
CA ASP A 14 -13.21 -8.54 -3.86
C ASP A 14 -11.97 -9.31 -3.38
N CYS A 15 -12.09 -10.17 -2.37
CA CYS A 15 -11.01 -11.02 -1.87
C CYS A 15 -11.25 -12.53 -2.09
N ASN A 16 -12.30 -12.90 -2.81
CA ASN A 16 -12.68 -14.30 -3.05
C ASN A 16 -12.79 -15.14 -1.77
N GLY A 17 -13.33 -14.55 -0.70
CA GLY A 17 -13.48 -15.22 0.59
C GLY A 17 -12.21 -15.33 1.43
N LEU A 18 -11.08 -14.74 1.02
CA LEU A 18 -9.82 -14.78 1.78
C LEU A 18 -9.87 -13.89 3.03
N GLY A 19 -10.64 -12.80 3.01
CA GLY A 19 -10.73 -11.83 4.10
C GLY A 19 -9.57 -10.82 4.10
N VAL A 20 -8.50 -11.13 3.38
CA VAL A 20 -7.31 -10.28 3.26
C VAL A 20 -6.99 -9.99 1.81
N LYS A 21 -6.24 -8.93 1.58
CA LYS A 21 -5.65 -8.58 0.28
C LYS A 21 -4.19 -8.23 0.44
N LEU A 22 -3.40 -8.65 -0.51
CA LEU A 22 -2.03 -8.20 -0.63
C LEU A 22 -2.02 -6.76 -1.14
N SER A 23 -1.50 -5.85 -0.34
CA SER A 23 -1.41 -4.42 -0.66
C SER A 23 -0.03 -3.88 -0.33
N VAL A 24 0.38 -2.82 -1.05
CA VAL A 24 1.65 -2.14 -0.74
C VAL A 24 1.56 -1.52 0.65
N ASP A 25 2.61 -1.76 1.44
CA ASP A 25 2.70 -1.34 2.83
C ASP A 25 3.70 -0.18 2.96
N PRO A 26 3.26 1.01 3.40
CA PRO A 26 4.15 2.15 3.62
C PRO A 26 5.31 1.85 4.56
N ASP A 27 5.09 1.04 5.59
CA ASP A 27 6.12 0.69 6.59
C ASP A 27 7.22 -0.21 5.99
N LEU A 28 6.92 -0.94 4.93
CA LEU A 28 7.89 -1.70 4.16
C LEU A 28 8.61 -0.85 3.10
N ILE A 29 8.04 0.30 2.71
CA ILE A 29 8.69 1.27 1.83
C ILE A 29 9.73 2.07 2.59
N VAL A 30 9.44 2.47 3.85
CA VAL A 30 10.35 3.22 4.70
C VAL A 30 10.62 2.43 5.97
N THR A 31 11.75 1.74 6.01
CA THR A 31 12.11 0.82 7.11
C THR A 31 13.07 1.43 8.13
N LYS A 32 13.70 2.56 7.80
CA LYS A 32 14.68 3.26 8.66
C LYS A 32 14.35 4.74 8.76
N PRO A 33 13.24 5.12 9.43
CA PRO A 33 12.76 6.51 9.44
C PRO A 33 13.73 7.50 10.11
N HIS A 34 14.62 7.02 10.97
CA HIS A 34 15.68 7.82 11.59
C HIS A 34 16.83 8.21 10.64
N LEU A 35 16.86 7.67 9.43
CA LEU A 35 17.80 8.07 8.38
C LEU A 35 17.13 9.07 7.43
N SER A 36 17.96 9.85 6.74
CA SER A 36 17.49 10.68 5.63
C SER A 36 17.10 9.83 4.42
N LEU A 37 16.23 10.36 3.57
CA LEU A 37 15.87 9.69 2.31
C LEU A 37 17.11 9.51 1.41
N LEU A 38 18.06 10.46 1.49
CA LEU A 38 19.32 10.39 0.75
C LEU A 38 20.22 9.24 1.22
N ASP A 39 20.21 8.93 2.52
CA ASP A 39 21.07 7.91 3.13
C ASP A 39 20.42 6.52 3.22
N GLY A 40 19.24 6.37 2.64
CA GLY A 40 18.59 5.06 2.50
C GLY A 40 17.56 4.75 3.59
N ALA A 41 16.81 5.73 4.04
CA ALA A 41 15.60 5.52 4.87
C ALA A 41 14.64 4.51 4.22
N SER A 42 14.62 4.49 2.90
CA SER A 42 13.71 3.66 2.11
C SER A 42 14.46 2.63 1.26
N PRO A 43 14.21 1.31 1.44
CA PRO A 43 14.75 0.28 0.56
C PRO A 43 14.19 0.37 -0.88
N TRP A 44 13.04 1.01 -1.09
CA TRP A 44 12.50 1.28 -2.42
C TRP A 44 13.32 2.31 -3.19
N TYR A 45 13.61 3.43 -2.56
CA TYR A 45 14.44 4.49 -3.15
C TYR A 45 15.94 4.14 -3.13
N GLY A 46 16.37 3.30 -2.19
CA GLY A 46 17.77 2.97 -1.96
C GLY A 46 18.56 4.16 -1.40
N ASN A 47 19.89 4.08 -1.48
CA ASN A 47 20.75 5.20 -1.06
C ASN A 47 20.88 6.19 -2.23
N LEU A 48 20.19 7.32 -2.15
CA LEU A 48 20.13 8.31 -3.22
C LEU A 48 21.44 9.13 -3.37
N ARG A 49 22.32 9.15 -2.36
CA ARG A 49 23.66 9.74 -2.50
C ARG A 49 24.58 8.92 -3.38
N LYS A 50 24.55 7.59 -3.19
CA LYS A 50 25.42 6.65 -3.90
C LYS A 50 24.91 6.31 -5.29
N ASN A 51 23.61 6.42 -5.51
CA ASN A 51 23.00 6.12 -6.79
C ASN A 51 23.37 7.17 -7.83
N LYS A 52 23.83 6.72 -8.99
CA LYS A 52 24.12 7.63 -10.11
C LYS A 52 22.85 8.40 -10.49
N PRO A 53 22.96 9.72 -10.77
CA PRO A 53 21.82 10.53 -11.19
C PRO A 53 21.16 10.02 -12.47
N ALA A 54 21.97 9.62 -13.44
CA ALA A 54 21.54 9.16 -14.74
C ALA A 54 20.69 7.88 -14.65
N GLY A 55 19.46 7.95 -15.14
CA GLY A 55 18.50 6.85 -15.16
C GLY A 55 17.81 6.55 -13.84
N ASN A 56 18.05 7.34 -12.80
CA ASN A 56 17.34 7.19 -11.52
C ASN A 56 16.14 8.15 -11.45
N TRP A 57 15.06 7.74 -12.05
CA TRP A 57 13.80 8.47 -12.10
C TRP A 57 13.24 8.83 -10.72
N MET A 58 13.25 7.87 -9.79
CA MET A 58 12.74 8.06 -8.43
C MET A 58 13.53 9.12 -7.66
N ARG A 59 14.86 9.17 -7.87
CA ARG A 59 15.71 10.20 -7.30
C ARG A 59 15.32 11.58 -7.84
N SER A 60 15.13 11.70 -9.14
CA SER A 60 14.74 12.96 -9.79
C SER A 60 13.39 13.46 -9.27
N GLU A 61 12.41 12.57 -9.11
CA GLU A 61 11.10 12.92 -8.52
C GLU A 61 11.22 13.42 -7.08
N ALA A 62 11.95 12.71 -6.22
CA ALA A 62 12.11 13.07 -4.81
C ALA A 62 12.83 14.42 -4.65
N LEU A 63 13.91 14.65 -5.43
CA LEU A 63 14.65 15.91 -5.41
C LEU A 63 13.80 17.08 -5.95
N ALA A 64 13.05 16.86 -7.01
CA ALA A 64 12.19 17.89 -7.59
C ALA A 64 11.07 18.30 -6.63
N LEU A 65 10.43 17.33 -5.99
CA LEU A 65 9.40 17.59 -5.00
C LEU A 65 9.97 18.33 -3.78
N ALA A 66 11.15 17.93 -3.32
CA ALA A 66 11.83 18.61 -2.23
C ALA A 66 12.18 20.07 -2.58
N GLY A 67 12.73 20.30 -3.78
CA GLY A 67 13.02 21.66 -4.25
C GLY A 67 11.77 22.51 -4.46
N HIS A 68 10.65 21.92 -4.90
CA HIS A 68 9.39 22.64 -5.11
C HIS A 68 8.77 23.12 -3.78
N TRP A 69 8.93 22.36 -2.70
CA TRP A 69 8.39 22.71 -1.38
C TRP A 69 9.45 23.18 -0.36
N ASP A 70 10.68 23.47 -0.82
CA ASP A 70 11.80 23.90 0.00
C ASP A 70 12.07 22.96 1.20
N ILE A 71 12.13 21.66 0.91
CA ILE A 71 12.35 20.61 1.90
C ILE A 71 13.83 20.19 1.92
N ASP A 72 14.43 20.24 3.10
CA ASP A 72 15.77 19.71 3.34
C ASP A 72 15.75 18.18 3.46
N LEU A 73 16.25 17.49 2.44
CA LEU A 73 16.35 16.02 2.40
C LEU A 73 17.50 15.44 3.25
N GLU A 74 18.34 16.27 3.86
CA GLU A 74 19.36 15.82 4.81
C GLU A 74 18.75 15.37 6.13
N ARG A 75 17.57 15.89 6.45
CA ARG A 75 16.85 15.55 7.69
C ARG A 75 16.38 14.09 7.69
N PRO A 76 16.30 13.45 8.88
CA PRO A 76 15.64 12.17 9.05
C PRO A 76 14.24 12.15 8.47
N TRP A 77 13.83 11.01 7.92
CA TRP A 77 12.49 10.86 7.31
C TRP A 77 11.35 11.20 8.28
N ASP A 78 11.45 10.79 9.53
CA ASP A 78 10.43 11.03 10.57
C ASP A 78 10.30 12.50 10.96
N GLU A 79 11.33 13.32 10.73
CA GLU A 79 11.32 14.75 10.94
C GLU A 79 10.83 15.57 9.73
N LEU A 80 10.69 14.94 8.56
CA LEU A 80 10.19 15.63 7.38
C LEU A 80 8.69 15.96 7.54
N PRO A 81 8.21 17.08 6.94
CA PRO A 81 6.80 17.45 6.98
C PRO A 81 5.90 16.32 6.48
N LEU A 82 4.77 16.12 7.15
CA LEU A 82 3.82 15.04 6.80
C LEU A 82 3.36 15.15 5.34
N LYS A 83 3.07 16.38 4.86
CA LYS A 83 2.70 16.63 3.46
C LYS A 83 3.73 16.05 2.49
N PHE A 84 5.03 16.21 2.78
CA PHE A 84 6.09 15.69 1.92
C PHE A 84 6.17 14.16 1.98
N ARG A 85 6.10 13.59 3.19
CA ARG A 85 6.09 12.13 3.38
C ARG A 85 4.93 11.45 2.67
N ASP A 86 3.74 12.04 2.78
CA ASP A 86 2.55 11.56 2.09
C ASP A 86 2.69 11.66 0.56
N ALA A 87 3.25 12.75 0.05
CA ALA A 87 3.48 12.89 -1.38
C ALA A 87 4.48 11.87 -1.94
N ILE A 88 5.54 11.58 -1.21
CA ILE A 88 6.52 10.53 -1.58
C ILE A 88 5.87 9.14 -1.60
N LEU A 89 4.97 8.85 -0.66
CA LEU A 89 4.31 7.54 -0.54
C LEU A 89 3.10 7.41 -1.46
N TYR A 90 2.19 8.39 -1.42
CA TYR A 90 0.87 8.32 -2.06
C TYR A 90 0.73 9.18 -3.31
N GLY A 91 1.64 10.15 -3.49
CA GLY A 91 1.60 11.13 -4.58
C GLY A 91 1.19 12.53 -4.13
N ALA A 92 1.51 13.52 -4.95
CA ALA A 92 1.24 14.94 -4.69
C ALA A 92 -0.14 15.41 -5.22
N GLY A 93 -1.06 14.48 -5.51
CA GLY A 93 -2.31 14.81 -6.18
C GLY A 93 -2.07 15.26 -7.62
N ASP A 94 -2.87 16.24 -8.09
CA ASP A 94 -2.75 16.76 -9.45
C ASP A 94 -1.76 17.93 -9.56
N GLU A 95 -1.02 18.25 -8.51
CA GLU A 95 -0.04 19.34 -8.49
C GLU A 95 1.09 19.05 -9.49
N PRO A 96 1.27 19.90 -10.53
CA PRO A 96 2.29 19.68 -11.53
C PRO A 96 3.65 20.06 -10.99
N ILE A 97 4.54 19.11 -10.86
CA ILE A 97 5.92 19.29 -10.40
C ILE A 97 6.85 19.25 -11.61
N ARG A 98 7.73 20.26 -11.72
CA ARG A 98 8.78 20.29 -12.73
C ARG A 98 9.99 19.53 -12.22
N PHE A 99 10.47 18.56 -12.99
CA PHE A 99 11.70 17.84 -12.68
C PHE A 99 12.55 17.58 -13.91
N ALA A 100 13.86 17.70 -13.68
CA ALA A 100 14.85 17.32 -14.66
C ALA A 100 15.07 15.81 -14.64
N TYR A 101 15.27 15.23 -15.81
CA TYR A 101 15.66 13.83 -15.94
C TYR A 101 16.90 13.69 -16.82
N GLU A 102 17.69 12.68 -16.52
CA GLU A 102 18.81 12.24 -17.34
C GLU A 102 18.66 10.77 -17.61
N CYS A 103 18.60 10.40 -18.89
CA CYS A 103 18.52 9.00 -19.31
C CYS A 103 19.91 8.36 -19.32
N ARG A 104 19.97 7.02 -19.20
CA ARG A 104 21.22 6.24 -19.34
C ARG A 104 21.92 6.43 -20.69
N THR A 105 21.20 6.92 -21.69
CA THR A 105 21.71 7.23 -23.04
C THR A 105 22.29 8.64 -23.16
N GLY A 106 22.41 9.40 -22.05
CA GLY A 106 22.90 10.78 -22.03
C GLY A 106 21.88 11.83 -22.47
N ARG A 107 20.64 11.45 -22.79
CA ARG A 107 19.59 12.42 -23.05
C ARG A 107 19.09 13.00 -21.74
N SER A 108 19.08 14.31 -21.63
CA SER A 108 18.50 15.07 -20.51
C SER A 108 17.37 15.94 -21.00
N GLY A 109 16.45 16.27 -20.10
CA GLY A 109 15.34 17.16 -20.39
C GLY A 109 14.58 17.51 -19.13
N GLU A 110 13.57 18.33 -19.28
CA GLU A 110 12.62 18.65 -18.23
C GLU A 110 11.24 18.13 -18.60
N MET A 111 10.48 17.75 -17.60
CA MET A 111 9.06 17.47 -17.75
C MET A 111 8.28 17.98 -16.55
N VAL A 112 7.01 18.26 -16.79
CA VAL A 112 6.06 18.73 -15.78
C VAL A 112 4.95 17.69 -15.69
N ARG A 113 4.81 17.07 -14.55
CA ARG A 113 3.74 16.11 -14.27
C ARG A 113 3.51 15.96 -12.77
N PRO A 114 2.35 15.43 -12.35
CA PRO A 114 2.13 15.05 -10.95
C PRO A 114 3.08 13.94 -10.50
N VAL A 115 3.51 13.99 -9.23
CA VAL A 115 4.21 12.89 -8.56
C VAL A 115 3.19 11.84 -8.15
N GLN A 116 3.38 10.61 -8.61
CA GLN A 116 2.42 9.52 -8.39
C GLN A 116 2.65 8.76 -7.07
N GLY A 117 3.81 8.93 -6.45
CA GLY A 117 4.19 8.26 -5.20
C GLY A 117 4.61 6.79 -5.36
N ALA A 118 5.33 6.30 -4.35
CA ALA A 118 5.93 4.96 -4.37
C ALA A 118 4.87 3.85 -4.43
N ILE A 119 3.78 3.99 -3.70
CA ILE A 119 2.71 2.97 -3.64
C ILE A 119 2.09 2.74 -5.01
N HIS A 120 1.79 3.83 -5.75
CA HIS A 120 1.26 3.71 -7.10
C HIS A 120 2.26 3.03 -8.04
N HIS A 121 3.53 3.42 -7.97
CA HIS A 121 4.59 2.82 -8.78
C HIS A 121 4.76 1.33 -8.52
N ILE A 122 4.84 0.92 -7.25
CA ILE A 122 4.98 -0.49 -6.87
C ILE A 122 3.77 -1.31 -7.37
N ASN A 123 2.55 -0.82 -7.13
CA ASN A 123 1.33 -1.49 -7.59
C ASN A 123 1.30 -1.65 -9.11
N ARG A 124 1.62 -0.59 -9.85
CA ARG A 124 1.67 -0.62 -11.32
C ARG A 124 2.71 -1.62 -11.82
N LEU A 125 3.93 -1.57 -11.30
CA LEU A 125 5.02 -2.44 -11.71
C LEU A 125 4.75 -3.91 -11.34
N PHE A 126 4.16 -4.17 -10.17
CA PHE A 126 3.75 -5.50 -9.74
C PHE A 126 2.70 -6.12 -10.68
N ARG A 127 1.74 -5.31 -11.15
CA ARG A 127 0.69 -5.77 -12.08
C ARG A 127 1.25 -6.00 -13.50
N GLN A 128 2.20 -5.18 -13.93
CA GLN A 128 2.73 -5.22 -15.30
C GLN A 128 3.86 -6.24 -15.50
N THR A 129 4.58 -6.61 -14.42
CA THR A 129 5.73 -7.50 -14.56
C THR A 129 5.32 -8.93 -14.86
N ARG A 130 6.01 -9.53 -15.86
CA ARG A 130 5.94 -10.96 -16.17
C ARG A 130 7.12 -11.75 -15.61
N SER A 131 8.15 -11.05 -15.09
CA SER A 131 9.34 -11.66 -14.52
C SER A 131 9.09 -12.11 -13.08
N GLY A 132 9.33 -13.39 -12.78
CA GLY A 132 9.24 -13.92 -11.42
C GLY A 132 10.21 -13.27 -10.43
N GLY A 133 11.40 -12.87 -10.88
CA GLY A 133 12.38 -12.14 -10.09
C GLY A 133 11.88 -10.74 -9.70
N SER A 134 11.38 -9.98 -10.68
CA SER A 134 10.80 -8.66 -10.44
C SER A 134 9.56 -8.74 -9.54
N ARG A 135 8.72 -9.76 -9.74
CA ARG A 135 7.55 -9.97 -8.89
C ARG A 135 7.93 -10.21 -7.43
N ARG A 136 8.94 -11.07 -7.17
CA ARG A 136 9.48 -11.29 -5.82
C ARG A 136 10.06 -10.01 -5.21
N HIS A 137 10.70 -9.16 -6.02
CA HIS A 137 11.21 -7.87 -5.56
C HIS A 137 10.08 -6.97 -5.06
N TYR A 138 8.99 -6.82 -5.82
CA TYR A 138 7.87 -5.96 -5.42
C TYR A 138 7.09 -6.52 -4.22
N LEU A 139 6.97 -7.85 -4.08
CA LEU A 139 6.36 -8.50 -2.94
C LEU A 139 7.01 -8.12 -1.60
N ARG A 140 8.28 -7.72 -1.61
CA ARG A 140 8.98 -7.27 -0.39
C ARG A 140 8.42 -5.98 0.21
N PHE A 141 7.63 -5.24 -0.57
CA PHE A 141 6.96 -3.99 -0.18
C PHE A 141 5.46 -4.17 0.05
N MET A 142 4.99 -5.42 0.12
CA MET A 142 3.57 -5.72 0.26
C MET A 142 3.34 -6.57 1.51
N SER A 143 2.22 -6.30 2.18
CA SER A 143 1.73 -7.09 3.31
C SER A 143 0.27 -7.48 3.10
N GLU A 144 -0.17 -8.52 3.81
CA GLU A 144 -1.58 -8.88 3.86
C GLU A 144 -2.30 -7.92 4.80
N ARG A 145 -3.33 -7.26 4.28
CA ARG A 145 -4.20 -6.36 5.05
C ARG A 145 -5.64 -6.82 4.96
N PRO A 146 -6.47 -6.52 5.96
CA PRO A 146 -7.90 -6.81 5.88
C PRO A 146 -8.49 -6.28 4.57
N CYS A 147 -9.27 -7.08 3.91
CA CYS A 147 -9.94 -6.69 2.66
C CYS A 147 -10.80 -5.43 2.93
N PRO A 148 -10.63 -4.33 2.17
CA PRO A 148 -11.35 -3.08 2.42
C PRO A 148 -12.87 -3.24 2.25
N THR A 149 -13.30 -4.18 1.41
CA THR A 149 -14.73 -4.42 1.14
C THR A 149 -15.39 -5.21 2.25
N CYS A 150 -14.80 -6.30 2.71
CA CYS A 150 -15.41 -7.13 3.75
C CYS A 150 -14.77 -6.98 5.14
N GLN A 151 -13.70 -6.20 5.26
CA GLN A 151 -13.02 -5.92 6.52
C GLN A 151 -12.61 -7.18 7.31
N GLY A 152 -12.25 -8.24 6.59
CA GLY A 152 -11.90 -9.54 7.17
C GLY A 152 -13.07 -10.51 7.33
N GLU A 153 -14.31 -10.08 7.14
CA GLU A 153 -15.50 -10.93 7.34
C GLU A 153 -15.66 -12.06 6.30
N ARG A 154 -14.95 -11.98 5.17
CA ARG A 154 -14.86 -13.01 4.12
C ARG A 154 -16.14 -13.22 3.29
N LEU A 155 -17.28 -12.73 3.74
CA LEU A 155 -18.61 -12.94 3.15
C LEU A 155 -19.00 -11.81 2.19
N CYS A 156 -19.89 -12.14 1.26
CA CYS A 156 -20.54 -11.16 0.38
C CYS A 156 -21.43 -10.19 1.18
N LEU A 157 -21.74 -9.04 0.56
CA LEU A 157 -22.46 -7.97 1.23
C LEU A 157 -23.80 -8.44 1.81
N GLN A 158 -24.56 -9.23 1.05
CA GLN A 158 -25.87 -9.75 1.47
C GLN A 158 -25.78 -10.61 2.73
N ALA A 159 -24.81 -11.52 2.79
CA ALA A 159 -24.60 -12.39 3.95
C ALA A 159 -24.16 -11.60 5.20
N ARG A 160 -23.44 -10.49 5.02
CA ARG A 160 -22.96 -9.65 6.12
C ARG A 160 -24.05 -8.89 6.86
N PHE A 161 -25.17 -8.62 6.21
CA PHE A 161 -26.33 -7.93 6.83
C PHE A 161 -27.30 -8.86 7.54
N VAL A 162 -27.17 -10.17 7.38
CA VAL A 162 -28.02 -11.13 8.08
C VAL A 162 -27.60 -11.23 9.55
N THR A 163 -28.58 -11.15 10.44
CA THR A 163 -28.42 -11.30 11.88
C THR A 163 -29.27 -12.44 12.40
N VAL A 164 -28.77 -13.12 13.42
CA VAL A 164 -29.50 -14.12 14.20
C VAL A 164 -29.36 -13.72 15.66
N GLY A 165 -30.46 -13.59 16.39
CA GLY A 165 -30.43 -13.10 17.77
C GLY A 165 -29.72 -11.74 17.93
N GLY A 166 -29.86 -10.84 16.93
CA GLY A 166 -29.23 -9.53 16.91
C GLY A 166 -27.72 -9.52 16.54
N LEU A 167 -27.10 -10.68 16.34
CA LEU A 167 -25.68 -10.79 16.03
C LEU A 167 -25.45 -11.19 14.56
N ARG A 168 -24.42 -10.59 13.95
CA ARG A 168 -23.95 -11.00 12.60
C ARG A 168 -23.06 -12.23 12.68
N PHE A 169 -23.00 -12.99 11.60
CA PHE A 169 -22.18 -14.21 11.51
C PHE A 169 -20.73 -14.06 12.01
N PRO A 170 -19.98 -13.00 11.66
CA PRO A 170 -18.61 -12.83 12.15
C PRO A 170 -18.52 -12.68 13.68
N ALA A 171 -19.52 -12.02 14.30
CA ALA A 171 -19.56 -11.88 15.74
C ALA A 171 -19.76 -13.24 16.43
N VAL A 172 -20.65 -14.07 15.87
CA VAL A 172 -20.88 -15.43 16.37
C VAL A 172 -19.67 -16.33 16.15
N ALA A 173 -19.03 -16.24 14.98
CA ALA A 173 -17.83 -17.02 14.65
C ALA A 173 -16.60 -16.63 15.51
N GLY A 174 -16.57 -15.41 16.07
CA GLY A 174 -15.53 -14.96 16.99
C GLY A 174 -15.74 -15.37 18.44
N MET A 175 -16.87 -16.00 18.78
CA MET A 175 -17.16 -16.45 20.13
C MET A 175 -16.33 -17.67 20.54
N THR A 176 -16.03 -17.79 21.83
CA THR A 176 -15.59 -19.05 22.40
C THR A 176 -16.72 -20.07 22.37
N VAL A 177 -16.39 -21.36 22.43
CA VAL A 177 -17.40 -22.44 22.46
C VAL A 177 -18.43 -22.23 23.59
N ALA A 178 -17.99 -21.82 24.78
CA ALA A 178 -18.87 -21.56 25.91
C ALA A 178 -19.79 -20.34 25.69
N GLN A 179 -19.31 -19.32 25.02
CA GLN A 179 -20.12 -18.14 24.65
C GLN A 179 -21.15 -18.53 23.57
N ALA A 180 -20.73 -19.23 22.52
CA ALA A 180 -21.61 -19.67 21.45
C ALA A 180 -22.70 -20.59 21.98
N HIS A 181 -22.38 -21.55 22.88
CA HIS A 181 -23.33 -22.44 23.50
C HIS A 181 -24.43 -21.66 24.28
N ARG A 182 -24.02 -20.70 25.11
CA ARG A 182 -24.98 -19.87 25.84
C ARG A 182 -25.85 -19.05 24.90
N TRP A 183 -25.24 -18.41 23.91
CA TRP A 183 -25.98 -17.60 22.94
C TRP A 183 -27.01 -18.43 22.16
N VAL A 184 -26.68 -19.67 21.75
CA VAL A 184 -27.62 -20.56 21.07
C VAL A 184 -28.75 -20.98 22.01
N ALA A 185 -28.46 -21.24 23.29
CA ALA A 185 -29.48 -21.61 24.28
C ALA A 185 -30.48 -20.47 24.57
N ASP A 186 -30.04 -19.21 24.43
CA ASP A 186 -30.85 -18.00 24.64
C ASP A 186 -31.61 -17.54 23.39
N LEU A 187 -31.47 -18.24 22.25
CA LEU A 187 -32.22 -17.92 21.02
C LEU A 187 -33.69 -18.29 21.21
N PRO A 188 -34.64 -17.43 20.72
CA PRO A 188 -36.07 -17.68 20.83
C PRO A 188 -36.54 -18.86 19.97
#